data_d4210caadc3f819e6dd672869a072bcd
#
_entry.id   d4210caadc3f819e6dd672869a072bcd
#
_cell.length_a   1.000
_cell.length_b   1.000
_cell.length_c   1.000
_cell.angle_alpha   90.00
_cell.angle_beta   90.00
_cell.angle_gamma   90.00
#
_symmetry.space_group_name_H-M   'P 1'
#
loop_
_entity.id
_entity.type
_entity.pdbx_description
1 polymer ?
#
loop_
_entity_poly.entity_id
_entity_poly.type
_entity_poly.pdbx_seq_one_letter_code
_entity_poly.pdbx_strand_id
1 'polypeptide(L)'
;GFLPSIFISTANGLVFGMWPGIIISLLAETIGVVISFYIMRYFLRDTADKLIEKSTVLMKVDDFSGKNGFVVMLFARSLPYFPSGVITALGAISKIKPRDYILANLIGKFPSTALEVAIGTDIVNFQENMGRLGIIVVVAGVVYFILWKVYKNYMDKKNAEQEHDPNA
;
A
#
# COMPACT_ATOMS: atom_id res chain seq x y z
N GLY A 1 -4.25 -8.48 9.15
CA GLY A 1 -5.35 -8.11 8.96
C GLY A 1 -5.97 -7.57 7.69
N PHE A 2 -6.22 -8.39 6.66
CA PHE A 2 -6.88 -7.93 5.43
C PHE A 2 -8.41 -7.99 5.57
N LEU A 3 -8.92 -9.11 6.06
CA LEU A 3 -10.36 -9.35 6.19
C LEU A 3 -11.09 -8.40 7.19
N PRO A 4 -10.53 -8.08 8.36
CA PRO A 4 -11.22 -7.18 9.28
C PRO A 4 -11.43 -5.76 8.76
N SER A 5 -10.51 -5.21 7.94
CA SER A 5 -10.64 -3.83 7.44
C SER A 5 -11.81 -3.69 6.47
N ILE A 6 -12.01 -4.63 5.56
CA ILE A 6 -13.12 -4.60 4.60
C ILE A 6 -14.47 -4.57 5.33
N PHE A 7 -14.67 -5.38 6.35
CA PHE A 7 -15.94 -5.39 7.10
C PHE A 7 -16.19 -4.08 7.83
N ILE A 8 -15.16 -3.50 8.45
CA ILE A 8 -15.27 -2.22 9.15
C ILE A 8 -15.53 -1.08 8.15
N SER A 9 -14.78 -1.06 7.03
CA SER A 9 -14.95 -0.07 5.97
C SER A 9 -16.34 -0.13 5.35
N THR A 10 -16.85 -1.34 5.08
CA THR A 10 -18.23 -1.56 4.61
C THR A 10 -19.25 -1.08 5.63
N ALA A 11 -19.10 -1.44 6.90
CA ALA A 11 -20.02 -1.00 7.95
C ALA A 11 -20.05 0.52 8.09
N ASN A 12 -18.89 1.18 8.04
CA ASN A 12 -18.80 2.63 8.03
C ASN A 12 -19.52 3.25 6.84
N GLY A 13 -19.38 2.67 5.66
CA GLY A 13 -20.07 3.12 4.46
C GLY A 13 -21.60 2.99 4.55
N LEU A 14 -22.09 1.90 5.15
CA LEU A 14 -23.53 1.65 5.34
C LEU A 14 -24.14 2.56 6.40
N VAL A 15 -23.42 2.79 7.53
CA VAL A 15 -23.93 3.56 8.65
C VAL A 15 -23.86 5.07 8.40
N PHE A 16 -22.74 5.54 7.87
CA PHE A 16 -22.46 6.97 7.72
C PHE A 16 -22.64 7.48 6.29
N GLY A 17 -22.90 6.59 5.33
CA GLY A 17 -22.88 6.89 3.92
C GLY A 17 -21.48 6.81 3.31
N MET A 18 -21.41 6.79 1.98
CA MET A 18 -20.18 6.49 1.23
C MET A 18 -19.03 7.45 1.56
N TRP A 19 -19.22 8.76 1.45
CA TRP A 19 -18.15 9.74 1.67
C TRP A 19 -17.67 9.83 3.13
N PRO A 20 -18.55 10.00 4.13
CA PRO A 20 -18.14 9.96 5.53
C PRO A 20 -17.53 8.60 5.90
N GLY A 21 -18.07 7.50 5.39
CA GLY A 21 -17.54 6.14 5.61
C GLY A 21 -16.11 5.99 5.12
N ILE A 22 -15.78 6.53 3.93
CA ILE A 22 -14.39 6.54 3.41
C ILE A 22 -13.47 7.32 4.34
N ILE A 23 -13.88 8.53 4.75
CA ILE A 23 -13.05 9.39 5.60
C ILE A 23 -12.80 8.73 6.97
N ILE A 24 -13.85 8.22 7.61
CA ILE A 24 -13.76 7.56 8.91
C ILE A 24 -12.86 6.32 8.83
N SER A 25 -13.07 5.47 7.82
CA SER A 25 -12.26 4.27 7.62
C SER A 25 -10.79 4.60 7.37
N LEU A 26 -10.52 5.58 6.50
CA LEU A 26 -9.16 6.02 6.18
C LEU A 26 -8.43 6.57 7.42
N LEU A 27 -9.13 7.38 8.23
CA LEU A 27 -8.56 7.93 9.47
C LEU A 27 -8.30 6.82 10.49
N ALA A 28 -9.26 5.92 10.71
CA ALA A 28 -9.11 4.81 11.64
C ALA A 28 -7.95 3.88 11.25
N GLU A 29 -7.85 3.52 9.99
CA GLU A 29 -6.74 2.71 9.47
C GLU A 29 -5.39 3.43 9.60
N THR A 30 -5.35 4.73 9.28
CA THR A 30 -4.14 5.53 9.41
C THR A 30 -3.68 5.61 10.85
N ILE A 31 -4.59 5.87 11.79
CA ILE A 31 -4.27 5.87 13.23
C ILE A 31 -3.72 4.50 13.66
N GLY A 32 -4.36 3.41 13.26
CA GLY A 32 -3.91 2.05 13.59
C GLY A 32 -2.50 1.74 13.10
N VAL A 33 -2.17 2.09 11.85
CA VAL A 33 -0.82 1.84 11.33
C VAL A 33 0.22 2.80 11.90
N VAL A 34 -0.17 4.03 12.26
CA VAL A 34 0.72 5.00 12.93
C VAL A 34 1.09 4.53 14.34
N ILE A 35 0.11 4.06 15.11
CA ILE A 35 0.38 3.46 16.43
C ILE A 35 1.32 2.26 16.28
N SER A 36 1.03 1.35 15.35
CA SER A 36 1.89 0.19 15.08
C SER A 36 3.31 0.61 14.66
N PHE A 37 3.43 1.64 13.83
CA PHE A 37 4.71 2.19 13.41
C PHE A 37 5.55 2.70 14.60
N TYR A 38 4.95 3.47 15.52
CA TYR A 38 5.67 3.96 16.68
C TYR A 38 6.06 2.84 17.65
N ILE A 39 5.17 1.87 17.88
CA ILE A 39 5.47 0.69 18.70
C ILE A 39 6.63 -0.09 18.10
N MET A 40 6.55 -0.44 16.81
CA MET A 40 7.61 -1.18 16.13
C MET A 40 8.92 -0.39 16.09
N ARG A 41 8.87 0.92 15.87
CA ARG A 41 10.06 1.78 15.90
C ARG A 41 10.73 1.78 17.25
N TYR A 42 9.95 1.88 18.32
CA TYR A 42 10.50 1.86 19.68
C TYR A 42 11.21 0.54 20.01
N PHE A 43 10.63 -0.59 19.62
CA PHE A 43 11.19 -1.91 19.95
C PHE A 43 12.24 -2.44 18.97
N LEU A 44 12.15 -2.09 17.69
CA LEU A 44 12.93 -2.75 16.64
C LEU A 44 14.05 -1.88 16.08
N ARG A 45 14.01 -0.55 16.23
CA ARG A 45 14.96 0.36 15.60
C ARG A 45 16.40 0.10 16.03
N ASP A 46 16.67 -0.04 17.33
CA ASP A 46 18.03 -0.27 17.85
C ASP A 46 18.63 -1.59 17.38
N THR A 47 17.77 -2.61 17.20
CA THR A 47 18.21 -3.91 16.67
C THR A 47 18.48 -3.81 15.18
N ALA A 48 17.66 -3.08 14.44
CA ALA A 48 17.81 -2.87 13.01
C ALA A 48 19.07 -2.04 12.70
N ASP A 49 19.40 -1.01 13.47
CA ASP A 49 20.60 -0.19 13.29
C ASP A 49 21.86 -1.05 13.32
N LYS A 50 21.95 -1.98 14.27
CA LYS A 50 23.08 -2.92 14.38
C LYS A 50 23.23 -3.85 13.16
N LEU A 51 22.12 -4.17 12.48
CA LEU A 51 22.13 -4.98 11.26
C LEU A 51 22.43 -4.13 10.02
N ILE A 52 21.92 -2.91 9.97
CA ILE A 52 22.12 -1.96 8.87
C ILE A 52 23.60 -1.57 8.79
N GLU A 53 24.25 -1.29 9.92
CA GLU A 53 25.68 -0.94 10.01
C GLU A 53 26.62 -2.03 9.48
N LYS A 54 26.16 -3.28 9.47
CA LYS A 54 26.96 -4.43 8.98
C LYS A 54 26.93 -4.60 7.45
N SER A 55 26.09 -3.83 6.74
CA SER A 55 25.91 -3.99 5.29
C SER A 55 25.85 -2.64 4.58
N THR A 56 26.82 -2.42 3.68
CA THR A 56 26.86 -1.22 2.84
C THR A 56 25.57 -1.04 1.98
N VAL A 57 24.95 -2.15 1.56
CA VAL A 57 23.72 -2.11 0.79
C VAL A 57 22.56 -1.65 1.66
N LEU A 58 22.43 -2.20 2.89
CA LEU A 58 21.39 -1.80 3.83
C LEU A 58 21.53 -0.34 4.26
N MET A 59 22.76 0.14 4.48
CA MET A 59 23.01 1.56 4.77
C MET A 59 22.54 2.47 3.63
N LYS A 60 22.84 2.14 2.37
CA LYS A 60 22.39 2.92 1.21
C LYS A 60 20.88 2.97 1.09
N VAL A 61 20.21 1.83 1.31
CA VAL A 61 18.73 1.75 1.30
C VAL A 61 18.12 2.56 2.43
N ASP A 62 18.71 2.50 3.63
CA ASP A 62 18.24 3.25 4.79
C ASP A 62 18.42 4.76 4.60
N ASP A 63 19.55 5.20 4.07
CA ASP A 63 19.82 6.60 3.75
C ASP A 63 18.92 7.13 2.62
N PHE A 64 18.68 6.32 1.58
CA PHE A 64 17.73 6.65 0.52
C PHE A 64 16.31 6.81 1.07
N SER A 65 15.88 5.89 1.93
CA SER A 65 14.59 5.95 2.62
C SER A 65 14.47 7.18 3.51
N GLY A 66 15.56 7.59 4.17
CA GLY A 66 15.59 8.80 4.98
C GLY A 66 15.42 10.10 4.17
N LYS A 67 15.97 10.13 2.95
CA LYS A 67 15.89 11.30 2.06
C LYS A 67 14.58 11.36 1.27
N ASN A 68 14.06 10.21 0.85
CA ASN A 68 12.90 10.08 -0.03
C ASN A 68 11.73 9.32 0.65
N GLY A 69 11.61 9.41 1.96
CA GLY A 69 10.70 8.59 2.79
C GLY A 69 9.25 8.62 2.32
N PHE A 70 8.75 9.80 1.95
CA PHE A 70 7.40 9.95 1.41
C PHE A 70 7.19 9.10 0.14
N VAL A 71 8.08 9.24 -0.85
CA VAL A 71 7.97 8.55 -2.14
C VAL A 71 8.10 7.05 -1.96
N VAL A 72 9.11 6.59 -1.21
CA VAL A 72 9.34 5.18 -0.92
C VAL A 72 8.12 4.55 -0.27
N MET A 73 7.57 5.22 0.75
CA MET A 73 6.40 4.71 1.47
C MET A 73 5.12 4.77 0.62
N LEU A 74 4.94 5.81 -0.18
CA LEU A 74 3.81 5.92 -1.10
C LEU A 74 3.81 4.77 -2.11
N PHE A 75 4.95 4.48 -2.74
CA PHE A 75 5.09 3.33 -3.64
C PHE A 75 4.84 2.00 -2.92
N ALA A 76 5.44 1.80 -1.74
CA ALA A 76 5.23 0.58 -0.96
C ALA A 76 3.75 0.36 -0.62
N ARG A 77 3.01 1.43 -0.29
CA ARG A 77 1.56 1.37 0.00
C ARG A 77 0.68 1.21 -1.24
N SER A 78 1.16 1.61 -2.40
CA SER A 78 0.45 1.44 -3.67
C SER A 78 0.59 0.03 -4.24
N LEU A 79 1.53 -0.78 -3.73
CA LEU A 79 1.69 -2.17 -4.16
C LEU A 79 0.51 -3.01 -3.69
N PRO A 80 -0.27 -3.62 -4.61
CA PRO A 80 -1.36 -4.50 -4.25
C PRO A 80 -0.83 -5.76 -3.58
N TYR A 81 -1.60 -6.31 -2.65
CA TYR A 81 -1.32 -7.58 -1.95
C TYR A 81 -0.11 -7.60 -1.02
N PHE A 82 0.60 -6.49 -0.84
CA PHE A 82 1.72 -6.49 0.10
C PHE A 82 1.19 -6.35 1.55
N PRO A 83 1.59 -7.23 2.48
CA PRO A 83 1.09 -7.20 3.85
C PRO A 83 1.41 -5.85 4.52
N SER A 84 0.37 -5.14 4.96
CA SER A 84 0.52 -3.80 5.55
C SER A 84 1.41 -3.79 6.80
N GLY A 85 1.43 -4.89 7.55
CA GLY A 85 2.31 -5.07 8.70
C GLY A 85 3.79 -5.10 8.32
N VAL A 86 4.14 -5.72 7.18
CA VAL A 86 5.54 -5.75 6.69
C VAL A 86 5.98 -4.35 6.27
N ILE A 87 5.14 -3.62 5.52
CA ILE A 87 5.44 -2.23 5.13
C ILE A 87 5.61 -1.35 6.38
N THR A 88 4.76 -1.55 7.40
CA THR A 88 4.86 -0.82 8.65
C THR A 88 6.15 -1.13 9.40
N ALA A 89 6.54 -2.40 9.47
CA ALA A 89 7.80 -2.83 10.09
C ALA A 89 9.01 -2.25 9.36
N LEU A 90 9.06 -2.36 8.02
CA LEU A 90 10.14 -1.79 7.21
C LEU A 90 10.24 -0.27 7.37
N GLY A 91 9.10 0.43 7.37
CA GLY A 91 9.07 1.87 7.64
C GLY A 91 9.56 2.21 9.05
N ALA A 92 9.19 1.40 10.03
CA ALA A 92 9.56 1.61 11.43
C ALA A 92 11.07 1.45 11.69
N ILE A 93 11.71 0.48 11.05
CA ILE A 93 13.15 0.22 11.20
C ILE A 93 14.02 1.13 10.31
N SER A 94 13.46 1.80 9.31
CA SER A 94 14.17 2.70 8.40
C SER A 94 14.25 4.13 8.95
N LYS A 95 15.09 4.98 8.33
CA LYS A 95 15.23 6.42 8.64
C LYS A 95 14.05 7.27 8.14
N ILE A 96 12.95 6.69 7.72
CA ILE A 96 11.75 7.41 7.25
C ILE A 96 11.21 8.30 8.39
N LYS A 97 10.99 9.57 8.07
CA LYS A 97 10.40 10.52 9.03
C LYS A 97 8.94 10.14 9.30
N PRO A 98 8.47 10.22 10.56
CA PRO A 98 7.07 9.92 10.88
C PRO A 98 6.05 10.70 10.05
N ARG A 99 6.35 11.97 9.73
CA ARG A 99 5.49 12.80 8.86
C ARG A 99 5.33 12.23 7.46
N ASP A 100 6.44 11.81 6.84
CA ASP A 100 6.46 11.21 5.51
C ASP A 100 5.68 9.88 5.51
N TYR A 101 5.85 9.09 6.58
CA TYR A 101 5.11 7.85 6.77
C TYR A 101 3.59 8.10 6.86
N ILE A 102 3.15 9.05 7.68
CA ILE A 102 1.74 9.37 7.89
C ILE A 102 1.10 9.87 6.59
N LEU A 103 1.72 10.86 5.93
CA LEU A 103 1.20 11.45 4.70
C LEU A 103 1.15 10.43 3.55
N ALA A 104 2.22 9.65 3.38
CA ALA A 104 2.27 8.61 2.35
C ALA A 104 1.24 7.52 2.60
N ASN A 105 0.99 7.16 3.87
CA ASN A 105 -0.03 6.18 4.21
C ASN A 105 -1.45 6.71 3.93
N LEU A 106 -1.75 7.96 4.30
CA LEU A 106 -3.03 8.59 4.06
C LEU A 106 -3.35 8.66 2.56
N ILE A 107 -2.40 9.13 1.75
CA ILE A 107 -2.58 9.27 0.30
C ILE A 107 -2.57 7.90 -0.38
N GLY A 108 -1.63 7.03 -0.02
CA GLY A 108 -1.49 5.71 -0.65
C GLY A 108 -2.63 4.74 -0.34
N LYS A 109 -3.26 4.86 0.83
CA LYS A 109 -4.41 4.03 1.21
C LYS A 109 -5.75 4.56 0.71
N PHE A 110 -5.85 5.84 0.40
CA PHE A 110 -7.12 6.43 -0.02
C PHE A 110 -7.81 5.67 -1.15
N PRO A 111 -7.15 5.30 -2.27
CA PRO A 111 -7.81 4.58 -3.35
C PRO A 111 -8.33 3.20 -2.91
N SER A 112 -7.54 2.45 -2.13
CA SER A 112 -7.96 1.12 -1.66
C SER A 112 -9.12 1.20 -0.67
N THR A 113 -9.06 2.11 0.30
CA THR A 113 -10.14 2.30 1.27
C THR A 113 -11.42 2.80 0.60
N ALA A 114 -11.31 3.68 -0.39
CA ALA A 114 -12.46 4.14 -1.18
C ALA A 114 -13.12 2.98 -1.95
N LEU A 115 -12.30 2.10 -2.55
CA LEU A 115 -12.80 0.90 -3.22
C LEU A 115 -13.43 -0.10 -2.23
N GLU A 116 -12.83 -0.33 -1.07
CA GLU A 116 -13.38 -1.21 -0.04
C GLU A 116 -14.76 -0.75 0.42
N VAL A 117 -14.93 0.55 0.71
CA VAL A 117 -16.22 1.13 1.10
C VAL A 117 -17.22 1.05 -0.04
N ALA A 118 -16.82 1.43 -1.27
CA ALA A 118 -17.70 1.42 -2.42
C ALA A 118 -18.20 0.00 -2.76
N ILE A 119 -17.27 -0.96 -2.87
CA ILE A 119 -17.61 -2.36 -3.16
C ILE A 119 -18.46 -2.93 -2.04
N GLY A 120 -18.10 -2.69 -0.78
CA GLY A 120 -18.85 -3.19 0.36
C GLY A 120 -20.27 -2.68 0.42
N THR A 121 -20.48 -1.37 0.21
CA THR A 121 -21.82 -0.77 0.17
C THR A 121 -22.62 -1.22 -1.03
N ASP A 122 -21.97 -1.40 -2.19
CA ASP A 122 -22.64 -1.82 -3.43
C ASP A 122 -23.04 -3.30 -3.40
N ILE A 123 -22.24 -4.16 -2.73
CA ILE A 123 -22.62 -5.58 -2.55
C ILE A 123 -23.86 -5.69 -1.66
N VAL A 124 -23.96 -4.91 -0.59
CA VAL A 124 -25.11 -4.95 0.32
C VAL A 124 -26.35 -4.37 -0.37
N ASN A 125 -26.20 -3.35 -1.21
CA ASN A 125 -27.27 -2.71 -1.98
C ASN A 125 -27.23 -3.12 -3.46
N PHE A 126 -27.00 -4.41 -3.74
CA PHE A 126 -26.71 -4.93 -5.07
C PHE A 126 -27.76 -4.56 -6.13
N GLN A 127 -29.04 -4.62 -5.77
CA GLN A 127 -30.12 -4.34 -6.71
C GLN A 127 -30.14 -2.87 -7.18
N GLU A 128 -29.73 -1.93 -6.34
CA GLU A 128 -29.73 -0.50 -6.67
C GLU A 128 -28.42 -0.05 -7.35
N ASN A 129 -27.31 -0.75 -7.10
CA ASN A 129 -25.97 -0.32 -7.49
C ASN A 129 -25.29 -1.23 -8.52
N MET A 130 -26.03 -2.11 -9.19
CA MET A 130 -25.48 -3.07 -10.17
C MET A 130 -24.63 -2.40 -11.26
N GLY A 131 -25.08 -1.22 -11.76
CA GLY A 131 -24.34 -0.46 -12.76
C GLY A 131 -22.99 0.06 -12.25
N ARG A 132 -22.92 0.53 -11.01
CA ARG A 132 -21.70 1.04 -10.39
C ARG A 132 -20.69 -0.09 -10.12
N LEU A 133 -21.16 -1.23 -9.62
CA LEU A 133 -20.33 -2.44 -9.47
C LEU A 133 -19.74 -2.90 -10.82
N GLY A 134 -20.57 -2.88 -11.88
CA GLY A 134 -20.11 -3.21 -13.22
C GLY A 134 -18.99 -2.28 -13.69
N ILE A 135 -19.10 -0.97 -13.47
CA ILE A 135 -18.07 0.00 -13.82
C ILE A 135 -16.78 -0.26 -13.02
N ILE A 136 -16.87 -0.52 -11.72
CA ILE A 136 -15.71 -0.83 -10.87
C ILE A 136 -14.99 -2.07 -11.38
N VAL A 137 -15.70 -3.13 -11.72
CA VAL A 137 -15.12 -4.37 -12.26
C VAL A 137 -14.43 -4.11 -13.61
N VAL A 138 -15.04 -3.35 -14.50
CA VAL A 138 -14.46 -2.99 -15.80
C VAL A 138 -13.18 -2.16 -15.61
N VAL A 139 -13.23 -1.13 -14.77
CA VAL A 139 -12.05 -0.29 -14.49
C VAL A 139 -10.92 -1.11 -13.87
N ALA A 140 -11.22 -1.97 -12.89
CA ALA A 140 -10.23 -2.88 -12.30
C ALA A 140 -9.63 -3.82 -13.35
N GLY A 141 -10.45 -4.37 -14.25
CA GLY A 141 -10.00 -5.22 -15.36
C GLY A 141 -9.08 -4.48 -16.33
N VAL A 142 -9.41 -3.24 -16.69
CA VAL A 142 -8.58 -2.39 -17.56
C VAL A 142 -7.23 -2.08 -16.90
N VAL A 143 -7.25 -1.69 -15.62
CA VAL A 143 -6.02 -1.42 -14.86
C VAL A 143 -5.15 -2.67 -14.79
N TYR A 144 -5.75 -3.83 -14.48
CA TYR A 144 -5.03 -5.10 -14.46
C TYR A 144 -4.41 -5.43 -15.82
N PHE A 145 -5.16 -5.24 -16.91
CA PHE A 145 -4.69 -5.50 -18.27
C PHE A 145 -3.52 -4.57 -18.64
N ILE A 146 -3.59 -3.29 -18.28
CA ILE A 146 -2.48 -2.33 -18.51
C ILE A 146 -1.23 -2.75 -17.74
N LEU A 147 -1.39 -3.07 -16.45
CA LEU A 147 -0.27 -3.52 -15.61
C LEU A 147 0.36 -4.82 -16.13
N TRP A 148 -0.46 -5.77 -16.57
CA TRP A 148 0.00 -7.01 -17.17
C TRP A 148 0.78 -6.76 -18.47
N LYS A 149 0.29 -5.87 -19.34
CA LYS A 149 0.95 -5.50 -20.58
C LYS A 149 2.29 -4.80 -20.34
N VAL A 150 2.33 -3.88 -19.37
CA VAL A 150 3.58 -3.20 -18.96
C VAL A 150 4.58 -4.19 -18.40
N TYR A 151 4.14 -5.08 -17.52
CA TYR A 151 4.97 -6.14 -16.95
C TYR A 151 5.53 -7.06 -18.02
N LYS A 152 4.68 -7.52 -18.94
CA LYS A 152 5.11 -8.38 -20.07
C LYS A 152 6.16 -7.70 -20.94
N ASN A 153 5.91 -6.44 -21.34
CA ASN A 153 6.87 -5.68 -22.15
C ASN A 153 8.21 -5.47 -21.44
N TYR A 154 8.19 -5.30 -20.12
CA TYR A 154 9.41 -5.17 -19.31
C TYR A 154 10.19 -6.49 -19.27
N MET A 155 9.52 -7.61 -19.11
CA MET A 155 10.14 -8.94 -19.10
C MET A 155 10.70 -9.31 -20.47
N ASP A 156 9.97 -9.02 -21.56
CA ASP A 156 10.43 -9.28 -22.92
C ASP A 156 11.70 -8.49 -23.25
N LYS A 157 11.80 -7.23 -22.82
CA LYS A 157 13.03 -6.43 -22.97
C LYS A 157 14.20 -7.02 -22.20
N LYS A 158 13.97 -7.43 -20.96
CA LYS A 158 15.01 -8.02 -20.11
C LYS A 158 15.54 -9.34 -20.65
N ASN A 159 14.66 -10.18 -21.21
CA ASN A 159 15.04 -11.44 -21.83
C ASN A 159 15.86 -11.20 -23.11
N ALA A 160 15.49 -10.20 -23.92
CA ALA A 160 16.24 -9.83 -25.13
C ALA A 160 17.65 -9.28 -24.81
N GLU A 161 17.81 -8.56 -23.70
CA GLU A 161 19.12 -8.08 -23.23
C GLU A 161 20.02 -9.23 -22.74
N GLN A 162 19.45 -10.24 -22.09
CA GLN A 162 20.21 -11.43 -21.63
C GLN A 162 20.61 -12.37 -22.78
N GLU A 163 19.85 -12.43 -23.87
CA GLU A 163 20.15 -13.24 -25.04
C GLU A 163 21.26 -12.63 -25.92
N HIS A 164 21.55 -11.33 -25.73
CA HIS A 164 22.55 -10.59 -26.49
C HIS A 164 23.91 -10.47 -25.77
N ASP A 165 24.04 -10.96 -24.51
CA ASP A 165 25.32 -11.04 -23.80
C ASP A 165 25.69 -12.50 -23.49
N PRO A 166 26.45 -13.17 -24.44
CA PRO A 166 26.83 -14.56 -24.27
C PRO A 166 27.93 -14.80 -23.22
N ASN A 167 28.36 -13.77 -22.46
CA ASN A 167 29.43 -13.85 -21.45
C ASN A 167 29.01 -13.36 -20.06
N ALA A 168 27.70 -13.34 -19.68
CA ALA A 168 27.24 -13.04 -18.35
C ALA A 168 26.98 -14.30 -17.51
#